data_1997f72f49fb7d2fa9e0fa64e36a4336
#
_entry.id   1997f72f49fb7d2fa9e0fa64e36a4336
#
_cell.length_a   1.000
_cell.length_b   1.000
_cell.length_c   1.000
_cell.angle_alpha   90.00
_cell.angle_beta   90.00
_cell.angle_gamma   90.00
#
_symmetry.space_group_name_H-M   'P 1'
#
loop_
_entity.id
_entity.type
_entity.pdbx_description
1 polymer ?
#
loop_
_entity_poly.entity_id
_entity_poly.type
_entity_poly.pdbx_seq_one_letter_code
_entity_poly.pdbx_strand_id
1 'polypeptide(L)'
;MYLKKINLKNKVALVTGAGKGIGRACSIALAEAGATIIGVSRTTSDLDKLQKDIKRLKGKLVKITCDIMDYEDLSSKLKKIKKVDFLVNNAGTNIPE
;
A
#
# COMPACT_ATOMS: atom_id res chain seq x y z
N MET A 1 7.77 11.11 14.42
CA MET A 1 6.47 10.48 14.31
C MET A 1 6.33 9.30 15.23
N TYR A 2 5.13 9.06 15.72
CA TYR A 2 4.91 7.99 16.69
C TYR A 2 5.32 6.60 16.17
N LEU A 3 5.01 6.32 14.90
CA LEU A 3 5.34 5.02 14.31
C LEU A 3 6.83 4.75 14.18
N LYS A 4 7.67 5.76 14.31
CA LYS A 4 9.11 5.55 14.27
C LYS A 4 9.61 4.69 15.42
N LYS A 5 8.86 4.62 16.49
CA LYS A 5 9.24 3.78 17.64
C LYS A 5 8.87 2.32 17.42
N ILE A 6 8.12 2.03 16.38
CA ILE A 6 7.69 0.68 16.05
C ILE A 6 8.59 0.16 14.94
N ASN A 7 9.14 -1.01 15.15
CA ASN A 7 9.99 -1.63 14.15
C ASN A 7 9.17 -2.67 13.38
N LEU A 8 8.84 -2.36 12.15
CA LEU A 8 8.08 -3.26 11.29
C LEU A 8 8.96 -3.92 10.23
N LYS A 9 10.24 -3.99 10.49
CA LYS A 9 11.16 -4.65 9.56
C LYS A 9 10.70 -6.09 9.33
N ASN A 10 10.74 -6.51 8.07
CA ASN A 10 10.31 -7.83 7.62
C ASN A 10 8.80 -8.05 7.70
N LYS A 11 8.03 -7.01 7.97
CA LYS A 11 6.58 -7.09 7.90
C LYS A 11 6.10 -6.58 6.55
N VAL A 12 4.95 -7.07 6.13
CA VAL A 12 4.36 -6.71 4.84
C VAL A 12 2.98 -6.16 5.07
N ALA A 13 2.71 -4.97 4.54
CA ALA A 13 1.41 -4.33 4.64
C ALA A 13 0.78 -4.21 3.27
N LEU A 14 -0.43 -4.71 3.12
CA LEU A 14 -1.22 -4.56 1.91
C LEU A 14 -2.15 -3.37 2.12
N VAL A 15 -2.02 -2.36 1.29
CA VAL A 15 -2.83 -1.14 1.41
C VAL A 15 -3.64 -0.97 0.14
N THR A 16 -4.96 -1.02 0.26
CA THR A 16 -5.85 -0.71 -0.86
C THR A 16 -6.11 0.79 -0.86
N GLY A 17 -6.29 1.36 -2.05
CA GLY A 17 -6.43 2.79 -2.18
C GLY A 17 -5.16 3.52 -1.77
N ALA A 18 -4.01 2.94 -2.07
CA ALA A 18 -2.71 3.44 -1.58
C ALA A 18 -2.27 4.73 -2.23
N GLY A 19 -2.84 5.07 -3.37
CA GLY A 19 -2.33 6.18 -4.17
C GLY A 19 -2.72 7.56 -3.69
N LYS A 20 -3.73 7.68 -2.84
CA LYS A 20 -4.26 8.98 -2.43
C LYS A 20 -4.71 8.99 -0.99
N GLY A 21 -4.78 10.19 -0.41
CA GLY A 21 -5.40 10.43 0.88
C GLY A 21 -4.84 9.58 2.00
N ILE A 22 -5.76 9.00 2.77
CA ILE A 22 -5.41 8.23 3.97
C ILE A 22 -4.58 6.99 3.61
N GLY A 23 -4.94 6.32 2.52
CA GLY A 23 -4.18 5.14 2.08
C GLY A 23 -2.73 5.46 1.77
N ARG A 24 -2.51 6.59 1.12
CA ARG A 24 -1.16 7.04 0.81
C ARG A 24 -0.40 7.40 2.09
N ALA A 25 -1.04 8.12 2.99
CA ALA A 25 -0.42 8.51 4.25
C ALA A 25 -0.07 7.29 5.10
N CYS A 26 -0.96 6.30 5.17
CA CYS A 26 -0.70 5.05 5.88
C CYS A 26 0.48 4.30 5.27
N SER A 27 0.54 4.26 3.94
CA SER A 27 1.62 3.56 3.26
C SER A 27 2.97 4.18 3.61
N ILE A 28 3.04 5.50 3.60
CA ILE A 28 4.28 6.20 3.94
C ILE A 28 4.67 5.95 5.39
N ALA A 29 3.70 6.04 6.30
CA ALA A 29 3.97 5.83 7.72
C ALA A 29 4.46 4.40 8.00
N LEU A 30 3.82 3.41 7.38
CA LEU A 30 4.22 2.02 7.56
C LEU A 30 5.59 1.74 6.95
N ALA A 31 5.86 2.33 5.79
CA ALA A 31 7.17 2.22 5.16
C ALA A 31 8.26 2.85 6.03
N GLU A 32 7.94 3.99 6.62
CA GLU A 32 8.85 4.68 7.53
C GLU A 32 9.20 3.81 8.74
N ALA A 33 8.25 3.01 9.20
CA ALA A 33 8.46 2.08 10.30
C ALA A 33 9.17 0.79 9.88
N GLY A 34 9.44 0.62 8.59
CA GLY A 34 10.22 -0.50 8.09
C GLY A 34 9.45 -1.54 7.29
N ALA A 35 8.15 -1.42 7.18
CA ALA A 35 7.35 -2.41 6.46
C ALA A 35 7.55 -2.32 4.96
N THR A 36 7.45 -3.45 4.29
CA THR A 36 7.30 -3.48 2.84
C THR A 36 5.83 -3.23 2.52
N ILE A 37 5.58 -2.33 1.59
CA ILE A 37 4.22 -1.95 1.23
C ILE A 37 3.83 -2.61 -0.08
N ILE A 38 2.67 -3.25 -0.08
CA ILE A 38 2.03 -3.68 -1.31
C ILE A 38 0.88 -2.70 -1.53
N GLY A 39 1.06 -1.79 -2.46
CA GLY A 39 0.09 -0.72 -2.70
C GLY A 39 -0.80 -1.03 -3.89
N VAL A 40 -2.10 -1.01 -3.65
CA VAL A 40 -3.10 -1.26 -4.69
C VAL A 40 -3.81 0.04 -5.01
N SER A 41 -3.87 0.40 -6.27
CA SER A 41 -4.56 1.59 -6.74
C SER A 41 -5.00 1.37 -8.19
N ARG A 42 -6.06 2.05 -8.60
CA ARG A 42 -6.48 2.01 -9.99
C ARG A 42 -5.58 2.83 -10.89
N THR A 43 -4.82 3.74 -10.33
CA THR A 43 -4.04 4.73 -11.08
C THR A 43 -2.57 4.48 -10.91
N THR A 44 -1.92 4.05 -12.00
CA THR A 44 -0.49 3.76 -11.97
C THR A 44 0.34 4.98 -11.60
N SER A 45 -0.02 6.15 -12.12
CA SER A 45 0.75 7.36 -11.83
C SER A 45 0.75 7.72 -10.36
N ASP A 46 -0.34 7.42 -9.64
CA ASP A 46 -0.38 7.66 -8.21
C ASP A 46 0.58 6.73 -7.47
N LEU A 47 0.63 5.47 -7.90
CA LEU A 47 1.58 4.51 -7.32
C LEU A 47 3.02 4.89 -7.63
N ASP A 48 3.27 5.44 -8.80
CA ASP A 48 4.62 5.90 -9.16
C ASP A 48 5.07 7.05 -8.26
N LYS A 49 4.17 7.96 -7.94
CA LYS A 49 4.46 9.04 -7.01
C LYS A 49 4.73 8.52 -5.61
N LEU A 50 3.92 7.58 -5.17
CA LEU A 50 4.11 6.94 -3.87
C LEU A 50 5.45 6.23 -3.82
N GLN A 51 5.83 5.57 -4.89
CA GLN A 51 7.11 4.88 -4.95
C GLN A 51 8.29 5.83 -4.75
N LYS A 52 8.22 7.01 -5.35
CA LYS A 52 9.28 7.99 -5.17
C LYS A 52 9.44 8.39 -3.71
N ASP A 53 8.32 8.61 -3.03
CA ASP A 53 8.36 9.00 -1.63
C ASP A 53 8.86 7.87 -0.74
N ILE A 54 8.43 6.64 -1.02
CA ILE A 54 8.87 5.49 -0.24
C ILE A 54 10.35 5.21 -0.46
N LYS A 55 10.85 5.40 -1.68
CA LYS A 55 12.28 5.26 -1.96
C LYS A 55 13.13 6.26 -1.17
N ARG A 56 12.63 7.47 -0.98
CA ARG A 56 13.35 8.46 -0.17
C ARG A 56 13.52 7.99 1.26
N LEU A 57 12.61 7.15 1.73
CA LEU A 57 12.66 6.56 3.06
C LEU A 57 13.47 5.27 3.08
N LYS A 58 14.05 4.88 1.94
CA LYS A 58 14.74 3.61 1.75
C LYS A 58 13.81 2.42 1.97
N GLY A 59 12.53 2.63 1.73
CA GLY A 59 11.51 1.61 1.86
C GLY A 59 11.29 0.85 0.56
N LYS A 60 10.36 -0.11 0.62
CA LYS A 60 10.02 -0.94 -0.51
C LYS A 60 8.53 -0.85 -0.80
N LEU A 61 8.19 -0.69 -2.06
CA LEU A 61 6.82 -0.69 -2.53
C LEU A 61 6.66 -1.66 -3.69
N VAL A 62 5.70 -2.56 -3.55
CA VAL A 62 5.24 -3.40 -4.65
C VAL A 62 3.96 -2.76 -5.17
N LYS A 63 3.95 -2.36 -6.44
CA LYS A 63 2.82 -1.66 -7.04
C LYS A 63 1.88 -2.66 -7.70
N ILE A 64 0.60 -2.57 -7.37
CA ILE A 64 -0.44 -3.33 -8.04
C ILE A 64 -1.49 -2.37 -8.54
N THR A 65 -1.53 -2.19 -9.87
CA THR A 65 -2.56 -1.37 -10.50
C THR A 65 -3.77 -2.26 -10.75
N CYS A 66 -4.84 -1.98 -10.04
CA CYS A 66 -6.02 -2.83 -10.10
C CYS A 66 -7.23 -2.10 -9.51
N ASP A 67 -8.40 -2.37 -10.09
CA ASP A 67 -9.67 -1.95 -9.51
C ASP A 67 -10.08 -3.06 -8.53
N ILE A 68 -10.22 -2.73 -7.25
CA ILE A 68 -10.55 -3.74 -6.23
C ILE A 68 -11.94 -4.33 -6.44
N MET A 69 -12.78 -3.69 -7.26
CA MET A 69 -14.09 -4.25 -7.59
C MET A 69 -13.99 -5.36 -8.63
N ASP A 70 -12.86 -5.46 -9.29
CA ASP A 70 -12.59 -6.57 -10.22
C ASP A 70 -11.91 -7.69 -9.45
N TYR A 71 -12.72 -8.56 -8.88
CA TYR A 71 -12.22 -9.63 -8.01
C TYR A 71 -11.30 -10.60 -8.73
N GLU A 72 -11.58 -10.88 -9.99
CA GLU A 72 -10.75 -11.82 -10.73
C GLU A 72 -9.36 -11.26 -10.96
N ASP A 73 -9.28 -10.00 -11.38
CA ASP A 73 -8.00 -9.36 -11.62
C ASP A 73 -7.21 -9.20 -10.32
N LEU A 74 -7.87 -8.74 -9.27
CA LEU A 74 -7.24 -8.56 -7.98
C LEU A 74 -6.72 -9.89 -7.44
N SER A 75 -7.56 -10.92 -7.45
CA SER A 75 -7.18 -12.24 -6.97
C SER A 75 -5.98 -12.78 -7.74
N SER A 76 -5.98 -12.62 -9.06
CA SER A 76 -4.89 -13.06 -9.90
C SER A 76 -3.58 -12.36 -9.53
N LYS A 77 -3.64 -11.06 -9.32
CA LYS A 77 -2.45 -10.28 -8.97
C LYS A 77 -1.94 -10.56 -7.57
N LEU A 78 -2.84 -10.89 -6.66
CA LEU A 78 -2.44 -11.19 -5.28
C LEU A 78 -1.90 -12.60 -5.10
N LYS A 79 -2.11 -13.50 -6.06
CA LYS A 79 -1.63 -14.87 -5.94
C LYS A 79 -0.12 -14.99 -5.74
N LYS A 80 0.62 -14.02 -6.25
CA LYS A 80 2.08 -14.03 -6.14
C LYS A 80 2.57 -13.57 -4.78
N ILE A 81 1.69 -13.04 -3.97
CA ILE A 81 2.05 -12.51 -2.67
C ILE A 81 1.92 -13.62 -1.65
N LYS A 82 3.04 -13.90 -0.98
CA LYS A 82 3.11 -15.04 -0.07
C LYS A 82 2.85 -14.66 1.39
N LYS A 83 2.92 -13.38 1.71
CA LYS A 83 2.84 -12.96 3.09
C LYS A 83 2.21 -11.58 3.17
N VAL A 84 1.23 -11.43 4.06
CA VAL A 84 0.66 -10.14 4.41
C VAL A 84 0.47 -10.14 5.92
N ASP A 85 1.12 -9.23 6.61
CA ASP A 85 0.99 -9.09 8.06
C ASP A 85 -0.09 -8.10 8.45
N PHE A 86 -0.29 -7.06 7.64
CA PHE A 86 -1.28 -6.03 7.90
C PHE A 86 -2.10 -5.75 6.66
N LEU A 87 -3.39 -5.54 6.85
CA LEU A 87 -4.27 -5.11 5.78
C LEU A 87 -4.85 -3.76 6.14
N VAL A 88 -4.59 -2.76 5.30
CA VAL A 88 -5.24 -1.47 5.41
C VAL A 88 -6.23 -1.36 4.27
N ASN A 89 -7.48 -1.60 4.56
CA ASN A 89 -8.53 -1.59 3.56
C ASN A 89 -9.16 -0.20 3.48
N ASN A 90 -8.56 0.64 2.66
CA ASN A 90 -9.00 2.02 2.49
C ASN A 90 -9.84 2.24 1.24
N ALA A 91 -9.58 1.46 0.20
CA ALA A 91 -10.36 1.59 -1.03
C ALA A 91 -11.80 1.19 -0.76
N GLY A 92 -12.73 1.95 -1.29
CA GLY A 92 -14.14 1.67 -1.10
C GLY A 92 -14.75 2.27 0.16
N THR A 93 -13.93 2.74 1.08
CA THR A 93 -14.44 3.47 2.23
C THR A 93 -14.79 4.90 1.85
N ASN A 94 -14.33 5.30 0.73
CA ASN A 94 -14.40 6.62 0.23
C ASN A 94 -15.64 6.78 -0.63
N ILE A 95 -16.73 6.61 0.01
CA ILE A 95 -18.00 6.66 -0.69
C ILE A 95 -18.30 8.11 -1.02
N PRO A 96 -18.57 8.42 -2.25
CA PRO A 96 -18.97 9.77 -2.61
C PRO A 96 -20.28 10.08 -1.89
N GLU A 97 -20.25 11.13 -1.24
CA GLU A 97 -21.44 11.58 -0.51
C GLU A 97 -22.20 12.60 -1.31
#